data_d10a061974dcb5fc1e93a314e99082ed
#
_entry.id   d10a061974dcb5fc1e93a314e99082ed
#
_cell.length_a   1.000
_cell.length_b   1.000
_cell.length_c   1.000
_cell.angle_alpha   90.00
_cell.angle_beta   90.00
_cell.angle_gamma   90.00
#
_symmetry.space_group_name_H-M   'P 1'
#
loop_
_entity.id
_entity.type
_entity.pdbx_description
1 polymer ?
#
loop_
_entity_poly.entity_id
_entity_poly.type
_entity_poly.pdbx_seq_one_letter_code
_entity_poly.pdbx_strand_id
1 'polypeptide(L)'
;MAAHMSRFVRVILPTLMLLALPAGCIKHSVIPDEPDVVTISVSNSNPLDMTVYAVNQSMRIRLGTVSTASTQRFTLSLHQISPTGELQLLADPVGSRRTFTSEPIHVFAGQAVEWVLQVDLRQSTLTIRS
;
A
#
# COMPACT_ATOMS: atom_id res chain seq x y z
N MET A 1 -35.80 -90.22 -19.67
CA MET A 1 -36.28 -88.85 -19.92
C MET A 1 -35.63 -87.97 -18.87
N ALA A 2 -34.63 -87.19 -19.29
CA ALA A 2 -33.89 -86.35 -18.39
C ALA A 2 -34.46 -84.94 -18.49
N ALA A 3 -34.98 -84.43 -17.41
CA ALA A 3 -35.38 -82.98 -17.26
C ALA A 3 -34.19 -82.18 -16.86
N HIS A 4 -33.70 -81.37 -17.76
CA HIS A 4 -32.65 -80.44 -17.50
C HIS A 4 -33.29 -79.20 -16.78
N MET A 5 -33.07 -79.10 -15.45
CA MET A 5 -33.38 -77.90 -14.72
C MET A 5 -32.17 -77.01 -14.79
N SER A 6 -32.23 -76.01 -15.62
CA SER A 6 -31.24 -74.96 -15.69
C SER A 6 -31.43 -74.03 -14.54
N ARG A 7 -30.48 -74.06 -13.58
CA ARG A 7 -30.41 -73.08 -12.51
C ARG A 7 -29.71 -71.84 -12.97
N PHE A 8 -30.49 -70.83 -13.27
CA PHE A 8 -29.94 -69.49 -13.46
C PHE A 8 -29.46 -68.92 -12.12
N VAL A 9 -28.16 -68.94 -11.92
CA VAL A 9 -27.53 -68.21 -10.83
C VAL A 9 -27.53 -66.73 -11.20
N ARG A 10 -28.42 -65.96 -10.61
CA ARG A 10 -28.39 -64.51 -10.69
C ARG A 10 -27.27 -64.02 -9.78
N VAL A 11 -26.14 -63.66 -10.41
CA VAL A 11 -25.08 -62.90 -9.71
C VAL A 11 -25.57 -61.47 -9.57
N ILE A 12 -25.97 -61.12 -8.35
CA ILE A 12 -26.27 -59.76 -8.00
C ILE A 12 -24.91 -59.06 -7.76
N LEU A 13 -24.49 -58.21 -8.72
CA LEU A 13 -23.35 -57.36 -8.55
C LEU A 13 -23.78 -56.18 -7.64
N PRO A 14 -23.16 -55.95 -6.47
CA PRO A 14 -23.41 -54.74 -5.73
C PRO A 14 -22.73 -53.56 -6.47
N THR A 15 -23.55 -52.71 -7.01
CA THR A 15 -23.10 -51.43 -7.56
C THR A 15 -22.57 -50.59 -6.41
N LEU A 16 -21.24 -50.52 -6.28
CA LEU A 16 -20.54 -49.63 -5.34
C LEU A 16 -20.71 -48.18 -5.85
N MET A 17 -21.70 -47.51 -5.28
CA MET A 17 -21.97 -46.09 -5.56
C MET A 17 -20.89 -45.27 -4.86
N LEU A 18 -19.86 -44.93 -5.64
CA LEU A 18 -18.77 -44.05 -5.20
C LEU A 18 -19.34 -42.66 -5.03
N LEU A 19 -19.61 -42.29 -3.79
CA LEU A 19 -20.05 -40.93 -3.40
C LEU A 19 -18.86 -39.98 -3.59
N ALA A 20 -18.79 -39.33 -4.74
CA ALA A 20 -17.84 -38.24 -4.94
C ALA A 20 -18.26 -37.05 -4.10
N LEU A 21 -17.59 -36.85 -2.98
CA LEU A 21 -17.70 -35.63 -2.18
C LEU A 21 -17.08 -34.49 -2.99
N PRO A 22 -17.81 -33.39 -3.28
CA PRO A 22 -17.18 -32.23 -3.86
C PRO A 22 -16.21 -31.65 -2.84
N ALA A 23 -14.93 -31.70 -3.13
CA ALA A 23 -13.93 -30.92 -2.42
C ALA A 23 -14.27 -29.45 -2.63
N GLY A 24 -15.00 -28.88 -1.67
CA GLY A 24 -15.25 -27.43 -1.64
C GLY A 24 -13.91 -26.74 -1.49
N CYS A 25 -13.41 -26.13 -2.56
CA CYS A 25 -12.35 -25.15 -2.47
C CYS A 25 -12.88 -24.00 -1.62
N ILE A 26 -12.48 -23.97 -0.35
CA ILE A 26 -12.63 -22.78 0.49
C ILE A 26 -11.70 -21.75 -0.17
N LYS A 27 -12.28 -20.88 -0.97
CA LYS A 27 -11.59 -19.67 -1.39
C LYS A 27 -11.40 -18.86 -0.10
N HIS A 28 -10.21 -18.94 0.46
CA HIS A 28 -9.77 -17.93 1.41
C HIS A 28 -9.85 -16.61 0.65
N SER A 29 -10.86 -15.82 0.96
CA SER A 29 -10.88 -14.42 0.60
C SER A 29 -9.73 -13.81 1.41
N VAL A 30 -8.55 -13.71 0.79
CA VAL A 30 -7.52 -12.82 1.28
C VAL A 30 -8.15 -11.45 1.12
N ILE A 31 -8.62 -10.87 2.22
CA ILE A 31 -8.94 -9.45 2.28
C ILE A 31 -7.62 -8.80 1.87
N PRO A 32 -7.58 -8.03 0.77
CA PRO A 32 -6.35 -7.31 0.42
C PRO A 32 -6.01 -6.49 1.65
N ASP A 33 -4.86 -6.77 2.28
CA ASP A 33 -4.30 -5.87 3.28
C ASP A 33 -4.30 -4.50 2.64
N GLU A 34 -5.03 -3.58 3.22
CA GLU A 34 -5.00 -2.17 2.80
C GLU A 34 -3.52 -1.78 2.81
N PRO A 35 -2.99 -1.26 1.68
CA PRO A 35 -1.55 -1.05 1.59
C PRO A 35 -1.11 -0.14 2.74
N ASP A 36 -0.19 -0.62 3.54
CA ASP A 36 0.38 0.07 4.71
C ASP A 36 1.27 1.23 4.25
N VAL A 37 0.66 2.13 3.47
CA VAL A 37 1.33 3.24 2.80
C VAL A 37 0.59 4.56 3.02
N VAL A 38 1.37 5.62 2.97
CA VAL A 38 0.90 7.01 2.92
C VAL A 38 1.30 7.59 1.56
N THR A 39 0.37 8.31 0.94
CA THR A 39 0.64 9.05 -0.28
C THR A 39 1.01 10.48 0.07
N ILE A 40 2.13 10.97 -0.45
CA ILE A 40 2.61 12.33 -0.21
C ILE A 40 2.62 13.06 -1.55
N SER A 41 1.80 14.11 -1.65
CA SER A 41 1.73 14.98 -2.83
C SER A 41 2.41 16.30 -2.50
N VAL A 42 3.45 16.63 -3.24
CA VAL A 42 4.22 17.86 -3.04
C VAL A 42 4.07 18.77 -4.23
N SER A 43 3.54 19.98 -4.01
CA SER A 43 3.41 21.04 -5.01
C SER A 43 4.46 22.09 -4.75
N ASN A 44 5.30 22.36 -5.74
CA ASN A 44 6.39 23.31 -5.61
C ASN A 44 6.07 24.62 -6.33
N SER A 45 5.75 25.66 -5.57
CA SER A 45 5.57 27.03 -6.08
C SER A 45 6.83 27.89 -5.90
N ASN A 46 7.93 27.30 -5.44
CA ASN A 46 9.21 27.99 -5.29
C ASN A 46 9.94 28.06 -6.65
N PRO A 47 10.74 29.10 -6.92
CA PRO A 47 11.51 29.21 -8.14
C PRO A 47 12.67 28.22 -8.26
N LEU A 48 12.99 27.50 -7.19
CA LEU A 48 14.02 26.46 -7.18
C LEU A 48 13.39 25.06 -7.17
N ASP A 49 14.05 24.11 -7.80
CA ASP A 49 13.71 22.70 -7.65
C ASP A 49 13.96 22.27 -6.20
N MET A 50 13.10 21.40 -5.68
CA MET A 50 13.14 20.94 -4.32
C MET A 50 13.42 19.45 -4.24
N THR A 51 14.49 19.05 -3.57
CA THR A 51 14.65 17.68 -3.15
C THR A 51 13.89 17.46 -1.85
N VAL A 52 12.99 16.49 -1.83
CA VAL A 52 12.10 16.20 -0.70
C VAL A 52 12.53 14.93 0.00
N TYR A 53 12.55 14.99 1.32
CA TYR A 53 12.87 13.88 2.20
C TYR A 53 11.76 13.69 3.24
N ALA A 54 11.50 12.43 3.58
CA ALA A 54 10.81 12.09 4.81
C ALA A 54 11.86 11.99 5.93
N VAL A 55 11.58 12.62 7.05
CA VAL A 55 12.48 12.64 8.21
C VAL A 55 11.85 11.83 9.33
N ASN A 56 12.60 10.89 9.85
CA ASN A 56 12.26 10.11 11.02
C ASN A 56 13.44 10.17 11.99
N GLN A 57 13.25 10.86 13.10
CA GLN A 57 14.28 11.05 14.14
C GLN A 57 15.64 11.48 13.54
N SER A 58 16.55 10.54 13.31
CA SER A 58 17.87 10.78 12.73
C SER A 58 18.04 10.29 11.29
N MET A 59 17.01 9.66 10.73
CA MET A 59 17.04 9.14 9.35
C MET A 59 16.33 10.07 8.38
N ARG A 60 16.94 10.23 7.19
CA ARG A 60 16.33 10.94 6.07
C ARG A 60 16.12 9.95 4.92
N ILE A 61 14.89 9.81 4.48
CA ILE A 61 14.53 9.00 3.32
C ILE A 61 14.26 9.96 2.17
N ARG A 62 15.07 9.89 1.13
CA ARG A 62 14.89 10.69 -0.06
C ARG A 62 13.65 10.22 -0.82
N LEU A 63 12.67 11.08 -1.02
CA LEU A 63 11.48 10.80 -1.81
C LEU A 63 11.72 11.10 -3.29
N GLY A 64 12.26 12.24 -3.60
CA GLY A 64 12.57 12.66 -4.98
C GLY A 64 12.79 14.15 -5.10
N THR A 65 12.83 14.63 -6.35
CA THR A 65 12.96 16.06 -6.66
C THR A 65 11.69 16.54 -7.34
N VAL A 66 11.14 17.65 -6.84
CA VAL A 66 9.98 18.32 -7.39
C VAL A 66 10.45 19.58 -8.09
N SER A 67 10.29 19.63 -9.41
CA SER A 67 10.68 20.80 -10.21
C SER A 67 9.80 22.01 -9.87
N THR A 68 10.32 23.19 -10.15
CA THR A 68 9.56 24.43 -9.99
C THR A 68 8.23 24.38 -10.76
N ALA A 69 7.18 24.95 -10.21
CA ALA A 69 5.84 25.00 -10.79
C ALA A 69 5.25 23.60 -11.13
N SER A 70 5.67 22.54 -10.43
CA SER A 70 5.18 21.18 -10.63
C SER A 70 4.69 20.54 -9.33
N THR A 71 3.95 19.44 -9.50
CA THR A 71 3.47 18.59 -8.39
C THR A 71 3.96 17.17 -8.62
N GLN A 72 4.54 16.57 -7.59
CA GLN A 72 4.98 15.18 -7.60
C GLN A 72 4.26 14.42 -6.48
N ARG A 73 3.97 13.16 -6.77
CA ARG A 73 3.35 12.25 -5.80
C ARG A 73 4.33 11.14 -5.46
N PHE A 74 4.46 10.89 -4.17
CA PHE A 74 5.32 9.86 -3.61
C PHE A 74 4.48 8.92 -2.76
N THR A 75 4.91 7.68 -2.67
CA THR A 75 4.32 6.69 -1.77
C THR A 75 5.37 6.25 -0.77
N LEU A 76 5.03 6.26 0.51
CA LEU A 76 5.91 5.90 1.60
C LEU A 76 5.25 4.83 2.46
N SER A 77 5.96 3.73 2.72
CA SER A 77 5.48 2.70 3.63
C SER A 77 5.53 3.21 5.08
N LEU A 78 4.50 2.91 5.87
CA LEU A 78 4.49 3.24 7.30
C LEU A 78 5.64 2.60 8.07
N HIS A 79 6.14 1.45 7.61
CA HIS A 79 7.33 0.82 8.21
C HIS A 79 8.61 1.66 8.05
N GLN A 80 8.65 2.56 7.08
CA GLN A 80 9.75 3.49 6.86
C GLN A 80 9.58 4.79 7.66
N ILE A 81 8.39 5.02 8.19
CA ILE A 81 8.07 6.13 9.08
C ILE A 81 8.35 5.69 10.52
N SER A 82 8.21 6.58 11.47
CA SER A 82 8.31 6.25 12.89
C SER A 82 7.28 5.18 13.30
N PRO A 83 7.59 4.28 14.25
CA PRO A 83 6.62 3.33 14.80
C PRO A 83 5.35 3.99 15.37
N THR A 84 5.42 5.27 15.72
CA THR A 84 4.30 6.06 16.22
C THR A 84 3.48 6.72 15.10
N GLY A 85 3.87 6.54 13.82
CA GLY A 85 3.22 7.20 12.68
C GLY A 85 3.58 8.69 12.55
N GLU A 86 4.56 9.19 13.30
CA GLU A 86 5.01 10.57 13.19
C GLU A 86 5.87 10.75 11.94
N LEU A 87 5.51 11.73 11.13
CA LEU A 87 6.17 12.10 9.88
C LEU A 87 6.53 13.58 9.87
N GLN A 88 7.76 13.89 9.49
CA GLN A 88 8.17 15.21 9.08
C GLN A 88 8.67 15.18 7.63
N LEU A 89 8.45 16.25 6.91
CA LEU A 89 8.96 16.43 5.55
C LEU A 89 10.02 17.53 5.55
N LEU A 90 11.09 17.30 4.80
CA LEU A 90 12.16 18.26 4.61
C LEU A 90 12.28 18.60 3.13
N ALA A 91 12.24 19.88 2.82
CA ALA A 91 12.53 20.42 1.49
C ALA A 91 13.94 21.01 1.47
N ASP A 92 14.72 20.54 0.51
CA ASP A 92 16.10 21.00 0.25
C ASP A 92 16.15 21.65 -1.13
N PRO A 93 16.16 23.00 -1.20
CA PRO A 93 16.24 23.68 -2.47
C PRO A 93 17.57 23.43 -3.17
N VAL A 94 17.50 23.02 -4.42
CA VAL A 94 18.69 22.79 -5.25
C VAL A 94 19.43 24.11 -5.45
N GLY A 95 20.71 24.13 -5.10
CA GLY A 95 21.56 25.33 -5.21
C GLY A 95 21.43 26.32 -4.04
N SER A 96 20.71 25.98 -2.98
CA SER A 96 20.62 26.75 -1.76
C SER A 96 21.09 25.95 -0.56
N ARG A 97 21.55 26.62 0.49
CA ARG A 97 21.93 26.00 1.75
C ARG A 97 20.82 26.01 2.80
N ARG A 98 19.67 26.63 2.48
CA ARG A 98 18.55 26.75 3.40
C ARG A 98 17.58 25.62 3.16
N THR A 99 17.50 24.71 4.08
CA THR A 99 16.47 23.66 4.11
C THR A 99 15.26 24.12 4.92
N PHE A 100 14.10 23.54 4.64
CA PHE A 100 12.89 23.77 5.40
C PHE A 100 12.31 22.42 5.85
N THR A 101 12.04 22.30 7.15
CA THR A 101 11.41 21.11 7.72
C THR A 101 10.00 21.47 8.16
N SER A 102 9.04 20.64 7.80
CA SER A 102 7.65 20.81 8.21
C SER A 102 7.45 20.56 9.71
N GLU A 103 6.32 20.98 10.23
CA GLU A 103 5.82 20.49 11.52
C GLU A 103 5.68 18.97 11.50
N PRO A 104 5.89 18.28 12.63
CA PRO A 104 5.59 16.85 12.72
C PRO A 104 4.08 16.63 12.65
N ILE A 105 3.68 15.62 11.85
CA ILE A 105 2.30 15.19 11.71
C ILE A 105 2.19 13.70 12.01
N HIS A 106 1.01 13.27 12.48
CA HIS A 106 0.69 11.86 12.62
C HIS A 106 -0.11 11.39 11.42
N VAL A 107 0.34 10.30 10.80
CA VAL A 107 -0.29 9.71 9.61
C VAL A 107 -0.63 8.24 9.85
N PHE A 108 -1.70 7.81 9.19
CA PHE A 108 -2.19 6.43 9.22
C PHE A 108 -2.20 5.85 7.81
N ALA A 109 -2.29 4.53 7.73
CA ALA A 109 -2.41 3.81 6.46
C ALA A 109 -3.56 4.37 5.61
N GLY A 110 -3.31 4.51 4.32
CA GLY A 110 -4.30 4.99 3.35
C GLY A 110 -4.50 6.49 3.31
N GLN A 111 -3.91 7.26 4.23
CA GLN A 111 -4.02 8.72 4.22
C GLN A 111 -3.16 9.35 3.12
N ALA A 112 -3.59 10.53 2.67
CA ALA A 112 -2.84 11.37 1.75
C ALA A 112 -2.39 12.65 2.45
N VAL A 113 -1.12 12.99 2.27
CA VAL A 113 -0.52 14.24 2.74
C VAL A 113 -0.32 15.16 1.55
N GLU A 114 -0.81 16.37 1.63
CA GLU A 114 -0.56 17.41 0.63
C GLU A 114 0.36 18.47 1.23
N TRP A 115 1.48 18.70 0.58
CA TRP A 115 2.44 19.73 0.98
C TRP A 115 2.63 20.73 -0.15
N VAL A 116 2.28 21.98 0.12
CA VAL A 116 2.44 23.09 -0.82
C VAL A 116 3.61 23.93 -0.38
N LEU A 117 4.70 23.86 -1.15
CA LEU A 117 5.90 24.65 -0.93
C LEU A 117 5.74 26.03 -1.56
N GLN A 118 5.82 27.07 -0.74
CA GLN A 118 5.68 28.46 -1.17
C GLN A 118 7.03 29.08 -1.54
N VAL A 119 7.01 30.27 -2.13
CA VAL A 119 8.23 31.07 -2.39
C VAL A 119 8.97 31.32 -1.07
N ASP A 120 8.26 31.75 -0.02
CA ASP A 120 8.78 31.69 1.35
C ASP A 120 8.40 30.34 1.93
N LEU A 121 9.37 29.45 2.10
CA LEU A 121 9.15 28.09 2.59
C LEU A 121 8.51 28.04 3.98
N ARG A 122 8.69 29.08 4.79
CA ARG A 122 8.04 29.18 6.12
C ARG A 122 6.53 29.33 6.04
N GLN A 123 6.01 29.74 4.90
CA GLN A 123 4.58 29.86 4.62
C GLN A 123 4.01 28.63 3.94
N SER A 124 4.81 27.57 3.78
CA SER A 124 4.38 26.31 3.19
C SER A 124 3.31 25.66 4.06
N THR A 125 2.32 25.06 3.41
CA THR A 125 1.18 24.44 4.10
C THR A 125 1.20 22.93 3.93
N LEU A 126 0.85 22.24 5.01
CA LEU A 126 0.78 20.79 5.04
C LEU A 126 -0.62 20.36 5.51
N THR A 127 -1.30 19.53 4.72
CA THR A 127 -2.67 19.09 4.97
C THR A 127 -2.75 17.58 4.87
N ILE A 128 -3.50 16.94 5.78
CA ILE A 128 -3.78 15.51 5.75
C ILE A 128 -5.20 15.31 5.22
N ARG A 129 -5.35 14.39 4.28
CA ARG A 129 -6.66 13.95 3.77
C ARG A 129 -6.85 12.46 4.08
N SER A 130 -8.03 12.13 4.49
CA SER A 130 -8.51 10.76 4.72
C SER A 130 -9.29 10.27 3.53
#